data_41ea91ed229cebc406c5a100c428dbd1
#
_entry.id   41ea91ed229cebc406c5a100c428dbd1
#
_cell.length_a   1.000
_cell.length_b   1.000
_cell.length_c   1.000
_cell.angle_alpha   90.00
_cell.angle_beta   90.00
_cell.angle_gamma   90.00
#
_symmetry.space_group_name_H-M   'P 1'
#
loop_
_entity.id
_entity.type
_entity.pdbx_description
1 polymer ?
#
loop_
_entity_poly.entity_id
_entity_poly.type
_entity_poly.pdbx_seq_one_letter_code
_entity_poly.pdbx_strand_id
1 'polypeptide(L)'
;MTKRKNVDDVTSNIPGSEGQSRKYGMSTLAVHAGARPDPVTGARGTPIYQTTSFVFDDAEHGAELFNLQTFGYVYSRMTNPTVSVFEERVAQLEGGRGAVAT
;
A
#
# COMPACT_ATOMS: atom_id res chain seq x y z
N MET A 1 7.61 -25.41 -3.88
CA MET A 1 7.64 -24.05 -3.31
C MET A 1 6.22 -23.52 -3.24
N THR A 2 5.80 -23.11 -2.06
CA THR A 2 4.45 -22.65 -1.87
C THR A 2 4.26 -21.27 -2.55
N LYS A 3 3.25 -21.19 -3.40
CA LYS A 3 2.96 -19.94 -4.08
C LYS A 3 2.43 -18.91 -3.06
N ARG A 4 3.04 -17.75 -3.03
CA ARG A 4 2.61 -16.69 -2.12
C ARG A 4 1.23 -16.17 -2.53
N LYS A 5 0.36 -15.98 -1.55
CA LYS A 5 -0.96 -15.40 -1.80
C LYS A 5 -0.81 -13.95 -2.24
N ASN A 6 -1.70 -13.49 -3.09
CA ASN A 6 -1.71 -12.09 -3.46
C ASN A 6 -2.24 -11.23 -2.29
N VAL A 7 -2.16 -9.91 -2.45
CA VAL A 7 -2.52 -8.97 -1.38
C VAL A 7 -4.00 -9.09 -0.99
N ASP A 8 -4.86 -9.32 -1.97
CA ASP A 8 -6.30 -9.43 -1.70
C ASP A 8 -6.62 -10.69 -0.92
N ASP A 9 -5.95 -11.81 -1.23
CA ASP A 9 -6.12 -13.06 -0.49
C ASP A 9 -5.68 -12.91 0.97
N VAL A 10 -4.60 -12.20 1.21
CA VAL A 10 -4.12 -11.94 2.57
C VAL A 10 -5.16 -11.14 3.35
N THR A 11 -5.76 -10.13 2.71
CA THR A 11 -6.78 -9.29 3.34
C THR A 11 -8.05 -10.08 3.60
N SER A 12 -8.47 -10.94 2.68
CA SER A 12 -9.70 -11.71 2.81
C SER A 12 -9.61 -12.78 3.91
N ASN A 13 -8.42 -13.18 4.31
CA ASN A 13 -8.23 -14.18 5.36
C ASN A 13 -8.26 -13.60 6.77
N ILE A 14 -8.44 -12.30 6.92
CA ILE A 14 -8.59 -11.68 8.23
C ILE A 14 -9.98 -11.99 8.77
N PRO A 15 -10.09 -12.59 9.99
CA PRO A 15 -11.40 -12.91 10.56
C PRO A 15 -12.29 -11.68 10.64
N GLY A 16 -13.51 -11.81 10.13
CA GLY A 16 -14.48 -10.73 10.16
C GLY A 16 -14.34 -9.70 9.03
N SER A 17 -13.42 -9.91 8.08
CA SER A 17 -13.27 -9.02 6.94
C SER A 17 -14.26 -9.31 5.80
N GLU A 18 -14.86 -10.50 5.81
CA GLU A 18 -15.74 -10.94 4.72
C GLU A 18 -17.11 -10.30 4.84
N GLY A 19 -17.46 -9.51 3.82
CA GLY A 19 -18.77 -8.92 3.68
C GLY A 19 -19.20 -7.96 4.76
N GLN A 20 -18.34 -7.66 5.72
CA GLN A 20 -18.63 -6.72 6.79
C GLN A 20 -17.45 -5.83 7.06
N SER A 21 -17.72 -4.53 7.14
CA SER A 21 -16.71 -3.58 7.58
C SER A 21 -16.48 -3.76 9.07
N ARG A 22 -15.44 -4.53 9.41
CA ARG A 22 -15.06 -4.68 10.80
C ARG A 22 -14.34 -3.42 11.24
N LYS A 23 -14.87 -2.76 12.25
CA LYS A 23 -14.21 -1.59 12.81
C LYS A 23 -13.18 -2.03 13.83
N TYR A 24 -11.93 -1.72 13.57
CA TYR A 24 -10.86 -1.94 14.54
C TYR A 24 -10.74 -0.75 15.48
N GLY A 25 -10.27 -0.99 16.69
CA GLY A 25 -10.01 0.07 17.63
C GLY A 25 -8.82 0.93 17.24
N MET A 26 -8.70 2.08 17.87
CA MET A 26 -7.62 3.05 17.59
C MET A 26 -6.24 2.43 17.70
N SER A 27 -5.99 1.62 18.74
CA SER A 27 -4.69 0.99 18.93
C SER A 27 -4.31 0.04 17.80
N THR A 28 -5.28 -0.74 17.32
CA THR A 28 -5.06 -1.67 16.21
C THR A 28 -4.79 -0.91 14.92
N LEU A 29 -5.55 0.15 14.65
CA LEU A 29 -5.34 0.98 13.48
C LEU A 29 -3.98 1.67 13.51
N ALA A 30 -3.55 2.14 14.68
CA ALA A 30 -2.28 2.83 14.82
C ALA A 30 -1.08 1.94 14.45
N VAL A 31 -1.21 0.62 14.62
CA VAL A 31 -0.13 -0.32 14.33
C VAL A 31 -0.27 -0.95 12.95
N HIS A 32 -1.47 -1.25 12.50
CA HIS A 32 -1.69 -2.10 11.34
C HIS A 32 -2.32 -1.42 10.13
N ALA A 33 -2.98 -0.28 10.30
CA ALA A 33 -3.69 0.33 9.17
C ALA A 33 -2.74 0.69 8.02
N GLY A 34 -3.12 0.30 6.82
CA GLY A 34 -2.33 0.55 5.62
C GLY A 34 -1.13 -0.37 5.43
N ALA A 35 -0.75 -1.14 6.44
CA ALA A 35 0.39 -2.02 6.35
C ALA A 35 -0.01 -3.39 5.81
N ARG A 36 0.78 -3.89 4.86
CA ARG A 36 0.62 -5.23 4.29
C ARG A 36 1.99 -5.87 4.19
N PRO A 37 2.08 -7.20 4.31
CA PRO A 37 3.37 -7.86 4.09
C PRO A 37 3.91 -7.56 2.70
N ASP A 38 5.23 -7.36 2.61
CA ASP A 38 5.85 -7.09 1.33
C ASP A 38 5.60 -8.24 0.35
N PRO A 39 5.08 -7.97 -0.86
CA PRO A 39 4.74 -9.05 -1.80
C PRO A 39 5.94 -9.81 -2.33
N VAL A 40 7.13 -9.22 -2.28
CA VAL A 40 8.35 -9.87 -2.78
C VAL A 40 9.02 -10.69 -1.67
N THR A 41 9.21 -10.10 -0.50
CA THR A 41 9.99 -10.72 0.58
C THR A 41 9.14 -11.28 1.71
N GLY A 42 7.90 -10.86 1.82
CA GLY A 42 7.03 -11.21 2.93
C GLY A 42 7.34 -10.44 4.22
N ALA A 43 8.16 -9.41 4.14
CA ALA A 43 8.51 -8.62 5.31
C ALA A 43 7.24 -8.04 5.96
N ARG A 44 7.11 -8.21 7.26
CA ARG A 44 5.97 -7.71 8.02
C ARG A 44 6.05 -6.19 8.19
N GLY A 45 7.23 -5.69 8.51
CA GLY A 45 7.46 -4.24 8.63
C GLY A 45 7.49 -3.60 7.26
N THR A 46 7.01 -2.36 7.18
CA THR A 46 7.02 -1.63 5.92
C THR A 46 8.46 -1.31 5.50
N PRO A 47 8.91 -1.77 4.32
CA PRO A 47 10.23 -1.41 3.83
C PRO A 47 10.38 0.10 3.64
N ILE A 48 11.58 0.61 3.84
CA ILE A 48 11.89 2.02 3.61
C ILE A 48 12.48 2.16 2.21
N TYR A 49 11.72 2.77 1.33
CA TYR A 49 12.13 2.98 -0.06
C TYR A 49 12.84 4.32 -0.19
N GLN A 50 14.14 4.33 0.06
CA GLN A 50 14.98 5.52 -0.07
C GLN A 50 15.45 5.69 -1.50
N THR A 51 14.55 6.07 -2.38
CA THR A 51 14.84 6.26 -3.77
C THR A 51 14.14 7.51 -4.29
N THR A 52 14.74 8.19 -5.25
CA THR A 52 14.14 9.34 -5.90
C THR A 52 13.14 8.92 -6.97
N SER A 53 13.49 7.91 -7.76
CA SER A 53 12.71 7.51 -8.93
C SER A 53 12.58 6.00 -9.00
N PHE A 54 11.65 5.57 -9.83
CA PHE A 54 11.35 4.15 -10.07
C PHE A 54 11.51 3.86 -11.55
N VAL A 55 12.02 2.68 -11.87
CA VAL A 55 12.25 2.31 -13.27
C VAL A 55 10.95 1.77 -13.88
N PHE A 56 10.83 1.89 -15.19
CA PHE A 56 9.73 1.34 -15.97
C PHE A 56 10.19 0.06 -16.66
N ASP A 57 9.24 -0.84 -16.91
CA ASP A 57 9.56 -2.07 -17.64
C ASP A 57 9.95 -1.76 -19.09
N ASP A 58 9.25 -0.80 -19.70
CA ASP A 58 9.54 -0.31 -21.05
C ASP A 58 8.92 1.08 -21.24
N ALA A 59 9.09 1.64 -22.44
CA ALA A 59 8.55 2.97 -22.74
C ALA A 59 7.02 3.01 -22.70
N GLU A 60 6.37 1.93 -23.08
CA GLU A 60 4.92 1.83 -23.05
C GLU A 60 4.41 1.84 -21.61
N HIS A 61 5.06 1.09 -20.72
CA HIS A 61 4.74 1.10 -19.29
C HIS A 61 4.87 2.50 -18.70
N GLY A 62 5.95 3.21 -19.05
CA GLY A 62 6.15 4.58 -18.60
C GLY A 62 5.04 5.50 -19.09
N ALA A 63 4.64 5.40 -20.35
CA ALA A 63 3.56 6.19 -20.91
C ALA A 63 2.23 5.93 -20.20
N GLU A 64 1.92 4.67 -19.91
CA GLU A 64 0.71 4.31 -19.19
C GLU A 64 0.67 4.92 -17.78
N LEU A 65 1.81 4.93 -17.08
CA LEU A 65 1.91 5.54 -15.76
C LEU A 65 1.67 7.04 -15.81
N PHE A 66 2.27 7.73 -16.77
CA PHE A 66 2.09 9.17 -16.92
C PHE A 66 0.68 9.53 -17.38
N ASN A 67 0.02 8.68 -18.14
CA ASN A 67 -1.35 8.88 -18.59
C ASN A 67 -2.39 8.38 -17.59
N LEU A 68 -1.96 7.91 -16.42
CA LEU A 68 -2.82 7.40 -15.36
C LEU A 68 -3.68 6.20 -15.80
N GLN A 69 -3.22 5.45 -16.79
CA GLN A 69 -3.91 4.26 -17.27
C GLN A 69 -3.60 3.02 -16.44
N THR A 70 -2.48 3.06 -15.74
CA THR A 70 -2.10 1.99 -14.82
C THR A 70 -1.57 2.61 -13.53
N PHE A 71 -1.61 1.83 -12.47
CA PHE A 71 -1.14 2.29 -11.16
C PHE A 71 0.32 1.88 -10.95
N GLY A 72 1.14 2.80 -10.47
CA GLY A 72 2.53 2.52 -10.17
C GLY A 72 3.27 3.76 -9.68
N TYR A 73 4.52 3.55 -9.31
CA TYR A 73 5.36 4.62 -8.77
C TYR A 73 6.29 5.15 -9.84
N VAL A 74 6.45 6.46 -9.87
CA VAL A 74 7.28 7.17 -10.85
C VAL A 74 8.38 7.94 -10.14
N TYR A 75 8.02 8.72 -9.15
CA TYR A 75 8.92 9.65 -8.47
C TYR A 75 8.49 9.80 -7.02
N SER A 76 9.43 9.67 -6.09
CA SER A 76 9.13 9.57 -4.65
C SER A 76 8.41 10.77 -4.07
N ARG A 77 8.63 11.97 -4.61
CA ARG A 77 7.91 13.16 -4.12
C ARG A 77 6.43 13.09 -4.46
N MET A 78 6.07 12.42 -5.56
CA MET A 78 4.68 12.24 -5.95
C MET A 78 4.03 11.10 -5.17
N THR A 79 4.65 9.94 -5.20
CA THR A 79 4.20 8.74 -4.49
C THR A 79 5.39 7.86 -4.14
N ASN A 80 5.33 7.23 -2.98
CA ASN A 80 6.36 6.32 -2.50
C ASN A 80 5.69 5.26 -1.64
N PRO A 81 6.04 3.96 -1.79
CA PRO A 81 5.35 2.91 -1.03
C PRO A 81 5.40 3.10 0.49
N THR A 82 6.52 3.60 1.02
CA THR A 82 6.65 3.85 2.45
C THR A 82 5.72 4.97 2.90
N VAL A 83 5.70 6.06 2.12
CA VAL A 83 4.84 7.22 2.41
C VAL A 83 3.37 6.84 2.25
N SER A 84 3.05 5.98 1.30
CA SER A 84 1.68 5.53 1.07
C SER A 84 1.09 4.81 2.29
N VAL A 85 1.89 4.02 2.99
CA VAL A 85 1.44 3.37 4.24
C VAL A 85 1.13 4.41 5.31
N PHE A 86 1.96 5.42 5.44
CA PHE A 86 1.73 6.52 6.38
C PHE A 86 0.43 7.26 6.06
N GLU A 87 0.24 7.62 4.80
CA GLU A 87 -0.96 8.32 4.34
C GLU A 87 -2.22 7.51 4.65
N GLU A 88 -2.21 6.23 4.30
CA GLU A 88 -3.35 5.34 4.53
C GLU A 88 -3.64 5.18 6.01
N ARG A 89 -2.62 5.05 6.83
CA ARG A 89 -2.79 4.90 8.28
C ARG A 89 -3.41 6.15 8.90
N VAL A 90 -2.92 7.31 8.53
CA VAL A 90 -3.48 8.58 9.03
C VAL A 90 -4.93 8.73 8.57
N ALA A 91 -5.22 8.41 7.30
CA ALA A 91 -6.57 8.48 6.78
C ALA A 91 -7.52 7.61 7.60
N GLN A 92 -7.12 6.39 7.92
CA GLN A 92 -7.96 5.50 8.70
C GLN A 92 -8.11 5.94 10.15
N LEU A 93 -7.05 6.46 10.76
CA LEU A 93 -7.12 6.97 12.12
C LEU A 93 -8.06 8.17 12.25
N GLU A 94 -8.09 9.01 11.22
CA GLU A 94 -8.93 10.21 11.20
C GLU A 94 -10.33 9.96 10.62
N GLY A 95 -10.58 8.77 10.11
CA GLY A 95 -11.85 8.46 9.46
C GLY A 95 -12.03 9.16 8.12
N GLY A 96 -10.93 9.55 7.48
CA GLY A 96 -10.94 10.22 6.19
C GLY A 96 -10.91 9.25 5.02
N ARG A 97 -11.20 9.75 3.83
CA ARG A 97 -11.13 8.96 2.59
C ARG A 97 -9.71 8.77 2.11
N GLY A 98 -8.82 9.68 2.45
CA GLY A 98 -7.44 9.63 2.04
C GLY A 98 -6.65 10.70 2.76
N ALA A 99 -5.33 10.63 2.60
CA ALA A 99 -4.41 11.61 3.15
C ALA A 99 -3.27 11.84 2.17
N VAL A 100 -2.70 13.02 2.20
CA VAL A 100 -1.55 13.38 1.37
C VAL A 100 -0.45 13.90 2.29
N ALA A 101 0.72 13.26 2.23
CA ALA A 101 1.89 13.72 2.95
C ALA A 101 2.69 14.71 2.09
N THR A 102 3.14 15.78 2.69
CA THR A 102 3.94 16.79 1.99
C THR A 102 5.32 16.93 2.63
#